data_d48db147060ebde8a6b72573dc2e59d8
#
_entry.id   d48db147060ebde8a6b72573dc2e59d8
#
_cell.length_a   1.000
_cell.length_b   1.000
_cell.length_c   1.000
_cell.angle_alpha   90.00
_cell.angle_beta   90.00
_cell.angle_gamma   90.00
#
_symmetry.space_group_name_H-M   'P 1'
#
loop_
_entity.id
_entity.type
_entity.pdbx_description
1 polymer ?
#
loop_
_entity_poly.entity_id
_entity_poly.type
_entity_poly.pdbx_seq_one_letter_code
_entity_poly.pdbx_strand_id
1 'polypeptide(L)'
;MQVEASRREPALSKQETELIKRISAAPSPEKLARYRELWKKSKAGELTDEQQHECVQLSDWIEEVHAERMVCVAELARLRGAGMSETMSQLGIKHWAD
;
A
#
# COMPACT_ATOMS: atom_id res chain seq x y z
N MET A 1 -20.41 19.74 27.14
CA MET A 1 -19.79 19.56 26.83
C MET A 1 -19.28 19.53 25.97
N GLN A 2 -19.40 19.53 25.51
CA GLN A 2 -18.85 19.27 24.81
C GLN A 2 -17.89 19.26 24.25
N VAL A 3 -17.89 19.74 24.27
CA VAL A 3 -16.50 19.49 24.21
C VAL A 3 -16.12 18.41 23.26
N GLU A 4 -16.77 17.35 23.36
CA GLU A 4 -16.47 16.23 22.54
C GLU A 4 -16.50 16.56 21.10
N ALA A 5 -17.49 17.25 20.71
CA ALA A 5 -17.63 17.54 19.32
C ALA A 5 -16.43 18.27 18.78
N SER A 6 -15.96 19.23 19.49
CA SER A 6 -14.84 20.00 18.97
C SER A 6 -13.58 19.17 18.94
N ARG A 7 -13.44 18.25 19.83
CA ARG A 7 -12.25 17.46 19.85
C ARG A 7 -12.12 16.54 18.68
N ARG A 8 -13.24 16.12 18.17
CA ARG A 8 -13.16 15.12 17.13
C ARG A 8 -12.85 15.61 15.80
N GLU A 9 -13.11 16.85 15.55
CA GLU A 9 -13.06 17.29 14.26
C GLU A 9 -11.84 17.11 13.56
N PRO A 10 -10.77 17.68 13.87
CA PRO A 10 -9.59 17.55 13.08
C PRO A 10 -8.78 16.34 13.49
N ALA A 11 -9.04 15.82 14.65
CA ALA A 11 -8.18 14.78 15.16
C ALA A 11 -8.58 13.41 14.70
N LEU A 12 -7.63 12.65 14.22
CA LEU A 12 -7.86 11.26 13.91
C LEU A 12 -7.69 10.46 15.18
N SER A 13 -8.37 9.34 15.29
CA SER A 13 -8.17 8.47 16.42
C SER A 13 -6.77 7.89 16.32
N LYS A 14 -6.26 7.37 17.41
CA LYS A 14 -4.94 6.77 17.43
C LYS A 14 -4.88 5.60 16.46
N GLN A 15 -5.95 4.82 16.41
CA GLN A 15 -6.02 3.69 15.51
C GLN A 15 -5.97 4.12 14.05
N GLU A 16 -6.70 5.17 13.71
CA GLU A 16 -6.69 5.68 12.34
C GLU A 16 -5.30 6.18 11.97
N THR A 17 -4.65 6.89 12.87
CA THR A 17 -3.31 7.40 12.63
C THR A 17 -2.33 6.27 12.36
N GLU A 18 -2.39 5.21 13.16
CA GLU A 18 -1.51 4.07 12.99
C GLU A 18 -1.75 3.36 11.67
N LEU A 19 -3.02 3.20 11.31
CA LEU A 19 -3.36 2.56 10.05
C LEU A 19 -2.88 3.37 8.86
N ILE A 20 -3.07 4.68 8.91
CA ILE A 20 -2.63 5.56 7.83
C ILE A 20 -1.12 5.50 7.69
N LYS A 21 -0.38 5.45 8.78
CA LYS A 21 1.06 5.33 8.73
C LYS A 21 1.48 4.03 8.04
N ARG A 22 0.83 2.94 8.37
CA ARG A 22 1.12 1.65 7.75
C ARG A 22 0.78 1.64 6.27
N ILE A 23 -0.36 2.21 5.94
CA ILE A 23 -0.81 2.27 4.55
C ILE A 23 0.14 3.13 3.72
N SER A 24 0.60 4.24 4.29
CA SER A 24 1.44 5.18 3.57
C SER A 24 2.91 4.79 3.53
N ALA A 25 3.33 3.91 4.42
CA ALA A 25 4.73 3.50 4.46
C ALA A 25 5.07 2.75 3.19
N ALA A 26 5.99 3.28 2.42
CA ALA A 26 6.41 2.63 1.20
C ALA A 26 7.29 1.44 1.56
N PRO A 27 7.13 0.31 0.88
CA PRO A 27 8.03 -0.81 1.08
C PRO A 27 9.39 -0.41 0.50
N SER A 28 10.38 -1.25 0.66
CA SER A 28 11.75 -0.96 0.25
C SER A 28 11.82 -0.30 -1.13
N PRO A 29 12.30 0.96 -1.22
CA PRO A 29 12.41 1.63 -2.52
C PRO A 29 13.39 0.92 -3.43
N GLU A 30 14.42 0.31 -2.86
CA GLU A 30 15.42 -0.41 -3.62
C GLU A 30 14.83 -1.64 -4.29
N LYS A 31 14.01 -2.39 -3.57
CA LYS A 31 13.36 -3.57 -4.13
C LYS A 31 12.37 -3.16 -5.20
N LEU A 32 11.63 -2.09 -4.98
CA LEU A 32 10.68 -1.61 -5.98
C LEU A 32 11.38 -1.18 -7.25
N ALA A 33 12.49 -0.46 -7.13
CA ALA A 33 13.27 -0.01 -8.28
C ALA A 33 13.80 -1.21 -9.05
N ARG A 34 14.31 -2.22 -8.32
CA ARG A 34 14.81 -3.43 -8.94
C ARG A 34 13.72 -4.19 -9.68
N TYR A 35 12.54 -4.27 -9.06
CA TYR A 35 11.40 -4.93 -9.69
C TYR A 35 11.01 -4.24 -10.99
N ARG A 36 10.96 -2.91 -10.98
CA ARG A 36 10.59 -2.15 -12.17
C ARG A 36 11.60 -2.34 -13.29
N GLU A 37 12.87 -2.42 -12.93
CA GLU A 37 13.94 -2.65 -13.89
C GLU A 37 13.78 -4.01 -14.55
N LEU A 38 13.55 -5.05 -13.72
CA LEU A 38 13.36 -6.40 -14.23
C LEU A 38 12.09 -6.52 -15.06
N TRP A 39 11.07 -5.81 -14.66
CA TRP A 39 9.80 -5.80 -15.38
C TRP A 39 9.98 -5.25 -16.79
N LYS A 40 10.76 -4.18 -16.93
CA LYS A 40 11.06 -3.61 -18.24
C LYS A 40 11.82 -4.60 -19.11
N LYS A 41 12.78 -5.30 -18.52
CA LYS A 41 13.55 -6.29 -19.26
C LYS A 41 12.67 -7.47 -19.65
N SER A 42 11.74 -7.84 -18.80
CA SER A 42 10.81 -8.92 -19.09
C SER A 42 9.97 -8.59 -20.31
N LYS A 43 9.47 -7.36 -20.38
CA LYS A 43 8.67 -6.94 -21.53
C LYS A 43 9.47 -6.96 -22.83
N ALA A 44 10.76 -6.72 -22.74
CA ALA A 44 11.64 -6.76 -23.90
C ALA A 44 12.15 -8.16 -24.21
N GLY A 45 11.80 -9.14 -23.37
CA GLY A 45 12.26 -10.51 -23.58
C GLY A 45 13.72 -10.70 -23.28
N GLU A 46 14.29 -9.88 -22.41
CA GLU A 46 15.72 -9.88 -22.14
C GLU A 46 16.15 -10.43 -20.78
N LEU A 47 15.25 -11.10 -20.09
CA LEU A 47 15.59 -11.65 -18.78
C LEU A 47 16.42 -12.92 -18.89
N THR A 48 17.48 -13.00 -18.08
CA THR A 48 18.19 -14.25 -17.92
C THR A 48 17.37 -15.12 -16.97
N ASP A 49 17.72 -16.41 -16.85
CA ASP A 49 17.01 -17.31 -15.96
C ASP A 49 17.10 -16.85 -14.52
N GLU A 50 18.26 -16.36 -14.08
CA GLU A 50 18.43 -15.84 -12.74
C GLU A 50 17.59 -14.61 -12.50
N GLN A 51 17.53 -13.72 -13.47
CA GLN A 51 16.74 -12.52 -13.37
C GLN A 51 15.24 -12.83 -13.36
N GLN A 52 14.85 -13.86 -14.09
CA GLN A 52 13.46 -14.28 -14.10
C GLN A 52 13.05 -14.79 -12.72
N HIS A 53 13.93 -15.57 -12.10
CA HIS A 53 13.70 -16.08 -10.76
C HIS A 53 13.60 -14.94 -9.75
N GLU A 54 14.50 -13.96 -9.86
CA GLU A 54 14.49 -12.78 -9.01
C GLU A 54 13.19 -11.98 -9.19
N CYS A 55 12.76 -11.85 -10.43
CA CYS A 55 11.54 -11.12 -10.74
C CYS A 55 10.32 -11.77 -10.08
N VAL A 56 10.25 -13.09 -10.12
CA VAL A 56 9.18 -13.85 -9.48
C VAL A 56 9.18 -13.62 -7.98
N GLN A 57 10.36 -13.68 -7.36
CA GLN A 57 10.49 -13.47 -5.92
C GLN A 57 10.04 -12.05 -5.53
N LEU A 58 10.43 -11.07 -6.32
CA LEU A 58 10.04 -9.69 -6.04
C LEU A 58 8.55 -9.48 -6.26
N SER A 59 7.99 -10.15 -7.26
CA SER A 59 6.57 -10.08 -7.53
C SER A 59 5.77 -10.64 -6.36
N ASP A 60 6.21 -11.79 -5.82
CA ASP A 60 5.56 -12.41 -4.67
C ASP A 60 5.64 -11.49 -3.45
N TRP A 61 6.79 -10.85 -3.26
CA TRP A 61 6.98 -9.93 -2.15
C TRP A 61 6.04 -8.73 -2.27
N ILE A 62 5.89 -8.19 -3.48
CA ILE A 62 5.00 -7.05 -3.72
C ILE A 62 3.55 -7.43 -3.44
N GLU A 63 3.14 -8.62 -3.87
CA GLU A 63 1.78 -9.08 -3.62
C GLU A 63 1.50 -9.21 -2.14
N GLU A 64 2.47 -9.73 -1.40
CA GLU A 64 2.37 -9.90 0.03
C GLU A 64 2.22 -8.56 0.74
N VAL A 65 3.08 -7.60 0.38
CA VAL A 65 3.05 -6.27 0.97
C VAL A 65 1.75 -5.56 0.61
N HIS A 66 1.30 -5.73 -0.63
CA HIS A 66 0.05 -5.13 -1.07
C HIS A 66 -1.14 -5.71 -0.30
N ALA A 67 -1.14 -7.02 -0.07
CA ALA A 67 -2.20 -7.66 0.68
C ALA A 67 -2.28 -7.12 2.11
N GLU A 68 -1.12 -6.94 2.75
CA GLU A 68 -1.06 -6.36 4.09
C GLU A 68 -1.58 -4.94 4.11
N ARG A 69 -1.24 -4.18 3.08
CA ARG A 69 -1.72 -2.82 2.95
C ARG A 69 -3.23 -2.79 2.82
N MET A 70 -3.78 -3.71 2.04
CA MET A 70 -5.22 -3.77 1.84
C MET A 70 -5.97 -4.15 3.12
N VAL A 71 -5.36 -4.98 3.96
CA VAL A 71 -5.95 -5.31 5.26
C VAL A 71 -6.07 -4.04 6.10
N CYS A 72 -5.04 -3.20 6.08
CA CYS A 72 -5.07 -1.93 6.81
C CYS A 72 -6.11 -0.98 6.25
N VAL A 73 -6.26 -0.95 4.93
CA VAL A 73 -7.27 -0.11 4.30
C VAL A 73 -8.67 -0.57 4.69
N ALA A 74 -8.88 -1.89 4.73
CA ALA A 74 -10.17 -2.45 5.12
C ALA A 74 -10.52 -2.08 6.56
N GLU A 75 -9.52 -2.14 7.43
CA GLU A 75 -9.74 -1.79 8.82
C GLU A 75 -10.06 -0.31 8.97
N LEU A 76 -9.36 0.55 8.24
CA LEU A 76 -9.61 1.98 8.25
C LEU A 76 -11.01 2.29 7.73
N ALA A 77 -11.41 1.61 6.65
CA ALA A 77 -12.74 1.78 6.07
C ALA A 77 -13.81 1.42 7.10
N ARG A 78 -13.58 0.33 7.82
CA ARG A 78 -14.50 -0.12 8.85
C ARG A 78 -14.63 0.94 9.96
N LEU A 79 -13.52 1.48 10.39
CA LEU A 79 -13.51 2.50 11.44
C LEU A 79 -14.23 3.77 11.02
N ARG A 80 -14.15 4.10 9.75
CA ARG A 80 -14.79 5.31 9.22
C ARG A 80 -16.22 5.09 8.74
N GLY A 81 -16.64 3.84 8.69
CA GLY A 81 -17.97 3.52 8.15
C GLY A 81 -18.05 3.81 6.67
N ALA A 82 -16.94 3.71 5.95
CA ALA A 82 -16.88 3.99 4.52
C ALA A 82 -16.57 2.71 3.76
N GLY A 83 -16.80 2.75 2.46
CA GLY A 83 -16.46 1.60 1.61
C GLY A 83 -14.97 1.57 1.30
N MET A 84 -14.50 0.43 0.82
CA MET A 84 -13.10 0.25 0.46
C MET A 84 -12.68 1.21 -0.65
N SER A 85 -13.48 1.27 -1.72
CA SER A 85 -13.17 2.15 -2.85
C SER A 85 -13.10 3.61 -2.43
N GLU A 86 -14.03 4.01 -1.61
CA GLU A 86 -14.08 5.38 -1.12
C GLU A 86 -12.85 5.69 -0.29
N THR A 87 -12.48 4.79 0.61
CA THR A 87 -11.31 4.96 1.46
C THR A 87 -10.04 5.03 0.64
N MET A 88 -9.89 4.15 -0.34
CA MET A 88 -8.73 4.16 -1.21
C MET A 88 -8.62 5.47 -1.99
N SER A 89 -9.74 5.95 -2.48
CA SER A 89 -9.79 7.21 -3.19
C SER A 89 -9.36 8.37 -2.31
N GLN A 90 -9.85 8.41 -1.09
CA GLN A 90 -9.50 9.46 -0.14
C GLN A 90 -8.01 9.46 0.18
N LEU A 91 -7.40 8.29 0.20
CA LEU A 91 -5.98 8.16 0.50
C LEU A 91 -5.09 8.28 -0.73
N GLY A 92 -5.67 8.29 -1.90
CA GLY A 92 -4.91 8.37 -3.13
C GLY A 92 -4.04 7.14 -3.36
N ILE A 93 -4.55 5.97 -2.99
CA ILE A 93 -3.76 4.74 -3.05
C ILE A 93 -3.66 4.19 -4.45
N LYS A 94 -2.44 3.85 -4.85
CA LYS A 94 -2.18 3.18 -6.10
C LYS A 94 -1.34 1.95 -5.83
N HIS A 95 -1.32 1.04 -6.78
CA HIS A 95 -0.45 -0.12 -6.68
C HIS A 95 1.00 0.35 -6.86
N TRP A 96 1.90 -0.10 -6.01
CA TRP A 96 3.27 0.40 -6.01
C TRP A 96 4.05 0.11 -7.30
N ALA A 97 3.69 -0.93 -8.00
CA ALA A 97 4.38 -1.31 -9.22
C ALA A 97 3.90 -0.54 -10.45
N ASP A 98 2.80 0.17 -10.30
CA ASP A 98 2.30 1.01 -11.37
C ASP A 98 3.03 2.32 -11.41
#